data_a4284771a682fab8e2f7b69d23f05b78
#
_entry.id   a4284771a682fab8e2f7b69d23f05b78
#
_cell.length_a   1.000
_cell.length_b   1.000
_cell.length_c   1.000
_cell.angle_alpha   90.00
_cell.angle_beta   90.00
_cell.angle_gamma   90.00
#
_symmetry.space_group_name_H-M   'P 1'
#
loop_
_entity.id
_entity.type
_entity.pdbx_description
1 polymer ?
#
loop_
_entity_poly.entity_id
_entity_poly.type
_entity_poly.pdbx_seq_one_letter_code
_entity_poly.pdbx_strand_id
1 'polypeptide(L)'
;MWAAATANGGKLNLMQMKNIGLLKTNPTNDYTTDSAGAGTALATGQKTRNRRIGTDSLGNKIQNITEALAAKGVQTGIISNDGITGATPSAYYAHQPERDMGQEIAEDLLTSPADLVIAAPVEAFAANDSLLTKQLREKNIAVCNQLPQLSQVPLNQRVICLQGDDYGKNFRVIEESFNTVITRLSAGKKGFFTMIEGAKVDKGGHANDLYTVVDEYLSFDRLVGKALE
;
A
#
# COMPACT_ATOMS: atom_id res chain seq x y z
N MET A 1 15.87 -6.29 -9.50
CA MET A 1 16.83 -5.17 -9.53
C MET A 1 17.86 -5.30 -10.66
N TRP A 2 18.74 -6.32 -10.70
CA TRP A 2 19.79 -6.44 -11.73
C TRP A 2 19.23 -6.45 -13.16
N ALA A 3 18.22 -7.26 -13.46
CA ALA A 3 17.61 -7.30 -14.79
C ALA A 3 17.04 -5.93 -15.22
N ALA A 4 16.36 -5.22 -14.31
CA ALA A 4 15.85 -3.88 -14.57
C ALA A 4 17.00 -2.87 -14.78
N ALA A 5 18.05 -2.91 -13.97
CA ALA A 5 19.21 -2.07 -14.18
C ALA A 5 19.86 -2.32 -15.53
N THR A 6 20.06 -3.58 -15.92
CA THR A 6 20.62 -3.95 -17.25
C THR A 6 19.74 -3.42 -18.38
N ALA A 7 18.43 -3.60 -18.29
CA ALA A 7 17.47 -3.09 -19.28
C ALA A 7 17.45 -1.56 -19.37
N ASN A 8 17.86 -0.85 -18.32
CA ASN A 8 17.91 0.62 -18.25
C ASN A 8 19.36 1.19 -18.32
N GLY A 9 20.24 0.53 -19.04
CA GLY A 9 21.61 1.01 -19.26
C GLY A 9 22.48 1.09 -17.99
N GLY A 10 22.22 0.24 -17.01
CA GLY A 10 22.96 0.15 -15.75
C GLY A 10 22.56 1.19 -14.70
N LYS A 11 21.46 1.94 -14.88
CA LYS A 11 21.07 3.04 -14.00
C LYS A 11 19.69 2.80 -13.40
N LEU A 12 19.55 3.09 -12.11
CA LEU A 12 18.28 3.15 -11.40
C LEU A 12 18.28 4.35 -10.44
N ASN A 13 17.10 4.96 -10.23
CA ASN A 13 16.93 6.02 -9.24
C ASN A 13 17.20 5.51 -7.81
N LEU A 14 16.80 4.27 -7.53
CA LEU A 14 17.08 3.60 -6.26
C LEU A 14 18.58 3.57 -5.90
N MET A 15 19.48 3.56 -6.90
CA MET A 15 20.92 3.58 -6.67
C MET A 15 21.45 4.93 -6.19
N GLN A 16 20.63 5.98 -6.18
CA GLN A 16 20.99 7.29 -5.62
C GLN A 16 20.90 7.32 -4.09
N MET A 17 20.30 6.31 -3.47
CA MET A 17 20.23 6.18 -2.00
C MET A 17 21.62 6.06 -1.41
N LYS A 18 21.96 6.96 -0.47
CA LYS A 18 23.32 7.05 0.14
C LYS A 18 23.47 6.10 1.33
N ASN A 19 22.39 5.76 1.99
CA ASN A 19 22.41 4.92 3.18
C ASN A 19 21.82 3.55 2.86
N ILE A 20 22.54 2.50 3.20
CA ILE A 20 22.14 1.11 2.99
C ILE A 20 22.14 0.40 4.34
N GLY A 21 21.11 -0.36 4.63
CA GLY A 21 20.99 -1.21 5.80
C GLY A 21 20.72 -2.66 5.42
N LEU A 22 20.93 -3.56 6.38
CA LEU A 22 20.56 -4.96 6.28
C LEU A 22 19.40 -5.25 7.21
N LEU A 23 18.40 -5.96 6.70
CA LEU A 23 17.20 -6.33 7.45
C LEU A 23 17.08 -7.86 7.56
N LYS A 24 16.79 -8.34 8.76
CA LYS A 24 16.48 -9.74 9.01
C LYS A 24 14.99 -9.97 8.81
N THR A 25 14.62 -10.68 7.75
CA THR A 25 13.24 -10.77 7.27
C THR A 25 12.43 -11.95 7.83
N ASN A 26 13.06 -12.97 8.46
CA ASN A 26 12.35 -14.15 8.96
C ASN A 26 11.21 -13.78 9.94
N PRO A 27 10.03 -14.43 9.85
CA PRO A 27 8.95 -14.31 10.83
C PRO A 27 9.27 -15.05 12.14
N THR A 28 8.33 -15.07 13.09
CA THR A 28 8.54 -15.77 14.38
C THR A 28 8.36 -17.28 14.31
N ASN A 29 7.74 -17.81 13.26
CA ASN A 29 7.35 -19.22 13.15
C ASN A 29 7.95 -19.96 11.96
N ASP A 30 8.78 -19.28 11.15
CA ASP A 30 9.35 -19.89 9.95
C ASP A 30 10.72 -19.26 9.62
N TYR A 31 11.45 -19.85 8.70
CA TYR A 31 12.66 -19.30 8.12
C TYR A 31 12.34 -18.28 7.02
N THR A 32 11.31 -18.55 6.22
CA THR A 32 10.88 -17.71 5.10
C THR A 32 9.62 -16.93 5.46
N THR A 33 9.66 -15.61 5.33
CA THR A 33 8.49 -14.76 5.56
C THR A 33 7.53 -14.80 4.37
N ASP A 34 6.22 -14.64 4.65
CA ASP A 34 5.25 -14.23 3.66
C ASP A 34 5.04 -12.71 3.70
N SER A 35 4.27 -12.17 2.76
CA SER A 35 3.97 -10.73 2.69
C SER A 35 3.21 -10.21 3.92
N ALA A 36 2.37 -11.04 4.54
CA ALA A 36 1.60 -10.64 5.71
C ALA A 36 2.49 -10.42 6.94
N GLY A 37 3.34 -11.42 7.27
CA GLY A 37 4.29 -11.32 8.36
C GLY A 37 5.32 -10.19 8.14
N ALA A 38 5.82 -10.04 6.91
CA ALA A 38 6.76 -8.99 6.56
C ALA A 38 6.11 -7.59 6.61
N GLY A 39 4.93 -7.42 5.99
CA GLY A 39 4.17 -6.17 6.00
C GLY A 39 3.81 -5.73 7.41
N THR A 40 3.34 -6.68 8.25
CA THR A 40 3.06 -6.41 9.66
C THR A 40 4.31 -5.95 10.41
N ALA A 41 5.46 -6.62 10.21
CA ALA A 41 6.69 -6.22 10.86
C ALA A 41 7.16 -4.82 10.44
N LEU A 42 7.01 -4.45 9.16
CA LEU A 42 7.32 -3.11 8.66
C LEU A 42 6.34 -2.06 9.21
N ALA A 43 5.05 -2.38 9.27
CA ALA A 43 4.01 -1.45 9.73
C ALA A 43 4.01 -1.22 11.26
N THR A 44 4.47 -2.20 12.05
CA THR A 44 4.35 -2.16 13.53
C THR A 44 5.70 -2.11 14.25
N GLY A 45 6.81 -2.39 13.56
CA GLY A 45 8.12 -2.57 14.18
C GLY A 45 8.27 -3.89 14.96
N GLN A 46 7.27 -4.80 14.90
CA GLN A 46 7.28 -6.07 15.63
C GLN A 46 7.14 -7.26 14.67
N LYS A 47 8.01 -8.25 14.82
CA LYS A 47 7.87 -9.51 14.10
C LYS A 47 6.67 -10.29 14.58
N THR A 48 5.97 -10.90 13.63
CA THR A 48 4.85 -11.80 13.90
C THR A 48 5.01 -13.12 13.14
N ARG A 49 4.00 -13.97 13.19
CA ARG A 49 3.93 -15.20 12.40
C ARG A 49 3.53 -14.89 10.97
N ASN A 50 3.90 -15.76 10.03
CA ASN A 50 3.32 -15.74 8.69
C ASN A 50 1.78 -15.68 8.76
N ARG A 51 1.18 -15.09 7.77
CA ARG A 51 -0.27 -14.93 7.55
C ARG A 51 -0.97 -13.90 8.45
N ARG A 52 -0.29 -13.30 9.42
CA ARG A 52 -0.83 -12.29 10.34
C ARG A 52 -0.85 -10.90 9.72
N ILE A 53 -1.97 -10.19 9.84
CA ILE A 53 -2.16 -8.80 9.40
C ILE A 53 -2.31 -7.92 10.64
N GLY A 54 -1.36 -7.03 10.91
CA GLY A 54 -1.43 -6.06 12.02
C GLY A 54 -1.64 -6.67 13.41
N THR A 55 -1.30 -7.96 13.57
CA THR A 55 -1.47 -8.69 14.84
C THR A 55 -0.17 -9.36 15.27
N ASP A 56 -0.01 -9.57 16.58
CA ASP A 56 1.10 -10.31 17.15
C ASP A 56 1.00 -11.83 16.86
N SER A 57 1.96 -12.60 17.35
CA SER A 57 2.00 -14.06 17.16
C SER A 57 0.83 -14.80 17.83
N LEU A 58 0.13 -14.16 18.76
CA LEU A 58 -1.06 -14.68 19.44
C LEU A 58 -2.37 -14.23 18.78
N GLY A 59 -2.30 -13.28 17.82
CA GLY A 59 -3.46 -12.72 17.14
C GLY A 59 -4.01 -11.44 17.80
N ASN A 60 -3.32 -10.87 18.80
CA ASN A 60 -3.72 -9.61 19.38
C ASN A 60 -3.34 -8.46 18.46
N LYS A 61 -4.20 -7.44 18.37
CA LYS A 61 -3.96 -6.22 17.62
C LYS A 61 -2.66 -5.52 18.08
N ILE A 62 -1.82 -5.13 17.12
CA ILE A 62 -0.63 -4.29 17.36
C ILE A 62 -0.86 -2.94 16.67
N GLN A 63 -0.61 -1.85 17.38
CA GLN A 63 -0.66 -0.51 16.77
C GLN A 63 0.31 -0.41 15.59
N ASN A 64 -0.20 -0.05 14.43
CA ASN A 64 0.61 0.21 13.24
C ASN A 64 1.03 1.70 13.14
N ILE A 65 1.98 1.99 12.25
CA ILE A 65 2.51 3.34 12.06
C ILE A 65 1.43 4.35 11.61
N THR A 66 0.46 3.93 10.82
CA THR A 66 -0.67 4.77 10.38
C THR A 66 -1.47 5.25 11.58
N GLU A 67 -1.83 4.36 12.50
CA GLU A 67 -2.55 4.69 13.73
C GLU A 67 -1.71 5.60 14.65
N ALA A 68 -0.43 5.26 14.82
CA ALA A 68 0.48 6.02 15.66
C ALA A 68 0.69 7.47 15.17
N LEU A 69 0.75 7.65 13.84
CA LEU A 69 0.94 8.96 13.22
C LEU A 69 -0.36 9.76 13.17
N ALA A 70 -1.48 9.12 12.87
CA ALA A 70 -2.79 9.77 12.89
C ALA A 70 -3.12 10.34 14.28
N ALA A 71 -2.78 9.62 15.36
CA ALA A 71 -2.92 10.13 16.74
C ALA A 71 -2.09 11.40 17.01
N LYS A 72 -1.04 11.66 16.22
CA LYS A 72 -0.22 12.87 16.27
C LYS A 72 -0.68 13.95 15.28
N GLY A 73 -1.70 13.67 14.46
CA GLY A 73 -2.22 14.56 13.41
C GLY A 73 -1.30 14.67 12.20
N VAL A 74 -0.50 13.64 11.93
CA VAL A 74 0.31 13.47 10.71
C VAL A 74 -0.56 12.75 9.69
N GLN A 75 -0.62 13.25 8.46
CA GLN A 75 -1.39 12.60 7.40
C GLN A 75 -0.73 11.32 6.91
N THR A 76 -1.55 10.34 6.54
CA THR A 76 -1.07 9.01 6.17
C THR A 76 -1.68 8.53 4.85
N GLY A 77 -0.81 7.95 4.00
CA GLY A 77 -1.18 7.37 2.71
C GLY A 77 -0.74 5.91 2.60
N ILE A 78 -1.59 5.07 2.03
CA ILE A 78 -1.32 3.67 1.71
C ILE A 78 -1.60 3.48 0.22
N ILE A 79 -0.58 3.11 -0.55
CA ILE A 79 -0.65 3.05 -2.00
C ILE A 79 -0.06 1.72 -2.46
N SER A 80 -0.84 0.95 -3.20
CA SER A 80 -0.40 -0.32 -3.77
C SER A 80 -1.06 -0.58 -5.12
N ASN A 81 -0.38 -1.29 -6.00
CA ASN A 81 -1.00 -1.87 -7.19
C ASN A 81 -1.45 -3.34 -6.97
N ASP A 82 -1.59 -3.76 -5.73
CA ASP A 82 -2.33 -4.96 -5.33
C ASP A 82 -3.79 -4.65 -5.00
N GLY A 83 -4.60 -5.69 -4.77
CA GLY A 83 -5.93 -5.55 -4.19
C GLY A 83 -5.88 -4.83 -2.84
N ILE A 84 -6.93 -4.06 -2.52
CA ILE A 84 -6.97 -3.28 -1.27
C ILE A 84 -6.83 -4.16 -0.02
N THR A 85 -7.26 -5.43 -0.08
CA THR A 85 -7.08 -6.44 0.96
C THR A 85 -5.79 -7.25 0.81
N GLY A 86 -4.91 -6.87 -0.12
CA GLY A 86 -3.58 -7.46 -0.23
C GLY A 86 -2.82 -7.36 1.08
N ALA A 87 -1.98 -8.33 1.37
CA ALA A 87 -1.33 -8.47 2.67
C ALA A 87 -0.48 -7.26 3.06
N THR A 88 0.26 -6.67 2.11
CA THR A 88 1.11 -5.52 2.39
C THR A 88 0.30 -4.25 2.68
N PRO A 89 -0.63 -3.78 1.81
CA PRO A 89 -1.39 -2.59 2.12
C PRO A 89 -2.25 -2.76 3.38
N SER A 90 -2.85 -3.93 3.59
CA SER A 90 -3.71 -4.18 4.74
C SER A 90 -2.97 -4.15 6.08
N ALA A 91 -1.69 -4.53 6.13
CA ALA A 91 -0.89 -4.46 7.36
C ALA A 91 -0.78 -3.03 7.93
N TYR A 92 -1.00 -1.99 7.11
CA TYR A 92 -0.95 -0.60 7.50
C TYR A 92 -2.31 -0.03 7.95
N TYR A 93 -3.41 -0.82 7.86
CA TYR A 93 -4.73 -0.33 8.28
C TYR A 93 -5.60 -1.38 8.98
N ALA A 94 -5.31 -2.67 8.84
CA ALA A 94 -6.15 -3.76 9.31
C ALA A 94 -5.46 -4.59 10.42
N HIS A 95 -6.29 -5.36 11.16
CA HIS A 95 -5.83 -6.22 12.26
C HIS A 95 -6.57 -7.55 12.25
N GLN A 96 -6.15 -8.45 11.36
CA GLN A 96 -6.78 -9.76 11.23
C GLN A 96 -5.78 -10.90 11.50
N PRO A 97 -6.22 -11.99 12.16
CA PRO A 97 -5.35 -13.10 12.47
C PRO A 97 -4.95 -13.92 11.24
N GLU A 98 -5.55 -13.67 10.07
CA GLU A 98 -5.33 -14.43 8.85
C GLU A 98 -5.50 -13.55 7.61
N ARG A 99 -4.52 -13.58 6.68
CA ARG A 99 -4.51 -12.76 5.47
C ARG A 99 -5.63 -13.06 4.47
N ASP A 100 -6.23 -14.25 4.55
CA ASP A 100 -7.33 -14.65 3.65
C ASP A 100 -8.71 -14.19 4.15
N MET A 101 -8.79 -13.50 5.28
CA MET A 101 -10.00 -12.87 5.81
C MET A 101 -10.31 -11.56 5.05
N GLY A 102 -10.51 -11.68 3.74
CA GLY A 102 -10.61 -10.52 2.85
C GLY A 102 -11.77 -9.60 3.17
N GLN A 103 -12.91 -10.14 3.60
CA GLN A 103 -14.08 -9.35 3.98
C GLN A 103 -13.81 -8.52 5.25
N GLU A 104 -13.29 -9.15 6.30
CA GLU A 104 -12.97 -8.52 7.59
C GLU A 104 -11.85 -7.50 7.43
N ILE A 105 -10.85 -7.81 6.60
CA ILE A 105 -9.79 -6.86 6.23
C ILE A 105 -10.38 -5.62 5.55
N ALA A 106 -11.32 -5.79 4.61
CA ALA A 106 -11.96 -4.67 3.94
C ALA A 106 -12.82 -3.84 4.93
N GLU A 107 -13.49 -4.47 5.87
CA GLU A 107 -14.29 -3.81 6.90
C GLU A 107 -13.44 -2.99 7.88
N ASP A 108 -12.18 -3.38 8.12
CA ASP A 108 -11.25 -2.60 8.95
C ASP A 108 -11.00 -1.17 8.39
N LEU A 109 -11.25 -0.93 7.09
CA LEU A 109 -11.22 0.41 6.50
C LEU A 109 -12.24 1.38 7.13
N LEU A 110 -13.35 0.87 7.68
CA LEU A 110 -14.37 1.69 8.35
C LEU A 110 -13.82 2.39 9.61
N THR A 111 -12.83 1.82 10.24
CA THR A 111 -12.22 2.31 11.49
C THR A 111 -10.78 2.77 11.34
N SER A 112 -10.13 2.41 10.24
CA SER A 112 -8.76 2.83 9.95
C SER A 112 -8.65 4.36 9.91
N PRO A 113 -7.61 4.98 10.49
CA PRO A 113 -7.41 6.41 10.43
C PRO A 113 -6.67 6.89 9.17
N ALA A 114 -6.35 6.00 8.22
CA ALA A 114 -5.62 6.38 7.00
C ALA A 114 -6.37 7.46 6.22
N ASP A 115 -5.67 8.54 5.83
CA ASP A 115 -6.27 9.66 5.10
C ASP A 115 -6.48 9.35 3.61
N LEU A 116 -5.56 8.58 3.04
CA LEU A 116 -5.59 8.17 1.64
C LEU A 116 -5.25 6.69 1.50
N VAL A 117 -6.11 5.93 0.85
CA VAL A 117 -5.82 4.55 0.43
C VAL A 117 -6.04 4.45 -1.07
N ILE A 118 -5.02 3.99 -1.81
CA ILE A 118 -5.10 3.73 -3.25
C ILE A 118 -4.71 2.28 -3.49
N ALA A 119 -5.62 1.48 -4.04
CA ALA A 119 -5.38 0.07 -4.35
C ALA A 119 -6.35 -0.44 -5.42
N ALA A 120 -6.13 -1.66 -5.92
CA ALA A 120 -7.09 -2.28 -6.82
C ALA A 120 -8.36 -2.73 -6.06
N PRO A 121 -9.55 -2.67 -6.69
CA PRO A 121 -10.77 -3.16 -6.08
C PRO A 121 -10.73 -4.68 -5.87
N VAL A 122 -11.47 -5.13 -4.88
CA VAL A 122 -11.70 -6.55 -4.57
C VAL A 122 -13.20 -6.83 -4.51
N GLU A 123 -13.60 -8.09 -4.34
CA GLU A 123 -15.00 -8.51 -4.36
C GLU A 123 -15.90 -7.70 -3.41
N ALA A 124 -15.41 -7.37 -2.21
CA ALA A 124 -16.13 -6.51 -1.25
C ALA A 124 -16.57 -5.15 -1.81
N PHE A 125 -15.93 -4.70 -2.90
CA PHE A 125 -16.21 -3.46 -3.62
C PHE A 125 -16.71 -3.68 -5.05
N ALA A 126 -17.05 -4.92 -5.44
CA ALA A 126 -17.40 -5.27 -6.83
C ALA A 126 -18.59 -4.47 -7.39
N ALA A 127 -19.48 -4.00 -6.53
CA ALA A 127 -20.55 -3.07 -6.90
C ALA A 127 -20.25 -1.68 -6.35
N ASN A 128 -20.41 -0.64 -7.18
CA ASN A 128 -20.26 0.77 -6.75
C ASN A 128 -21.14 1.14 -5.55
N ASP A 129 -22.22 0.38 -5.31
CA ASP A 129 -23.16 0.51 -4.20
C ASP A 129 -23.10 -0.70 -3.24
N SER A 130 -21.95 -1.36 -3.12
CA SER A 130 -21.77 -2.40 -2.11
C SER A 130 -22.10 -1.87 -0.72
N LEU A 131 -22.49 -2.75 0.20
CA LEU A 131 -22.80 -2.37 1.58
C LEU A 131 -21.62 -1.62 2.20
N LEU A 132 -20.40 -2.10 2.01
CA LEU A 132 -19.20 -1.49 2.53
C LEU A 132 -18.99 -0.08 1.97
N THR A 133 -19.22 0.14 0.67
CA THR A 133 -19.11 1.46 0.05
C THR A 133 -20.12 2.44 0.66
N LYS A 134 -21.36 1.99 0.92
CA LYS A 134 -22.39 2.83 1.60
C LYS A 134 -21.95 3.19 3.02
N GLN A 135 -21.49 2.23 3.80
CA GLN A 135 -21.00 2.45 5.17
C GLN A 135 -19.79 3.41 5.22
N LEU A 136 -18.86 3.32 4.27
CA LEU A 136 -17.75 4.28 4.16
C LEU A 136 -18.25 5.70 3.91
N ARG A 137 -19.20 5.87 2.98
CA ARG A 137 -19.81 7.19 2.68
C ARG A 137 -20.57 7.77 3.88
N GLU A 138 -21.30 6.93 4.63
CA GLU A 138 -21.97 7.33 5.87
C GLU A 138 -20.99 7.86 6.93
N LYS A 139 -19.76 7.34 6.93
CA LYS A 139 -18.66 7.83 7.78
C LYS A 139 -17.89 9.03 7.18
N ASN A 140 -18.43 9.65 6.15
CA ASN A 140 -17.80 10.77 5.42
C ASN A 140 -16.43 10.40 4.79
N ILE A 141 -16.25 9.13 4.40
CA ILE A 141 -15.09 8.66 3.65
C ILE A 141 -15.46 8.64 2.17
N ALA A 142 -14.75 9.41 1.36
CA ALA A 142 -14.97 9.40 -0.09
C ALA A 142 -14.47 8.08 -0.70
N VAL A 143 -15.22 7.56 -1.66
CA VAL A 143 -14.82 6.39 -2.45
C VAL A 143 -14.80 6.80 -3.91
N CYS A 144 -13.64 6.73 -4.54
CA CYS A 144 -13.45 6.97 -5.97
C CYS A 144 -12.99 5.68 -6.67
N ASN A 145 -13.26 5.61 -7.98
CA ASN A 145 -12.91 4.45 -8.81
C ASN A 145 -11.80 4.77 -9.82
N GLN A 146 -11.32 6.00 -9.84
CA GLN A 146 -10.25 6.47 -10.72
C GLN A 146 -9.44 7.58 -10.05
N LEU A 147 -8.13 7.57 -10.22
CA LEU A 147 -7.21 8.55 -9.62
C LEU A 147 -7.53 10.03 -9.97
N PRO A 148 -7.96 10.40 -11.19
CA PRO A 148 -8.33 11.79 -11.48
C PRO A 148 -9.45 12.34 -10.59
N GLN A 149 -10.33 11.50 -10.07
CA GLN A 149 -11.41 11.92 -9.16
C GLN A 149 -10.90 12.43 -7.81
N LEU A 150 -9.67 12.09 -7.42
CA LEU A 150 -9.04 12.60 -6.18
C LEU A 150 -9.00 14.13 -6.13
N SER A 151 -8.86 14.80 -7.28
CA SER A 151 -8.84 16.26 -7.37
C SER A 151 -10.18 16.91 -6.99
N GLN A 152 -11.29 16.15 -7.04
CA GLN A 152 -12.64 16.60 -6.71
C GLN A 152 -12.99 16.37 -5.23
N VAL A 153 -12.19 15.59 -4.51
CA VAL A 153 -12.42 15.30 -3.09
C VAL A 153 -11.69 16.36 -2.24
N PRO A 154 -12.36 16.99 -1.26
CA PRO A 154 -11.73 17.94 -0.35
C PRO A 154 -10.45 17.40 0.29
N LEU A 155 -9.40 18.22 0.41
CA LEU A 155 -8.08 17.78 0.91
C LEU A 155 -8.10 17.24 2.34
N ASN A 156 -9.04 17.69 3.14
CA ASN A 156 -9.24 17.26 4.54
C ASN A 156 -10.23 16.09 4.70
N GLN A 157 -10.76 15.56 3.61
CA GLN A 157 -11.65 14.41 3.66
C GLN A 157 -10.86 13.12 3.41
N ARG A 158 -11.08 12.11 4.23
CA ARG A 158 -10.52 10.77 4.01
C ARG A 158 -11.05 10.19 2.70
N VAL A 159 -10.19 9.49 1.95
CA VAL A 159 -10.56 8.94 0.65
C VAL A 159 -9.95 7.57 0.41
N ILE A 160 -10.76 6.67 -0.13
CA ILE A 160 -10.34 5.38 -0.68
C ILE A 160 -10.54 5.46 -2.19
N CYS A 161 -9.46 5.30 -2.95
CA CYS A 161 -9.48 5.29 -4.40
C CYS A 161 -9.23 3.86 -4.90
N LEU A 162 -10.29 3.25 -5.42
CA LEU A 162 -10.26 1.89 -5.97
C LEU A 162 -10.02 2.02 -7.47
N GLN A 163 -8.77 1.97 -7.87
CA GLN A 163 -8.41 2.08 -9.29
C GLN A 163 -8.83 0.81 -10.04
N GLY A 164 -9.57 0.97 -11.15
CA GLY A 164 -10.11 -0.15 -11.94
C GLY A 164 -9.05 -1.01 -12.65
N ASP A 165 -9.47 -1.86 -13.58
CA ASP A 165 -8.71 -3.00 -14.14
C ASP A 165 -7.31 -2.68 -14.69
N ASP A 166 -7.08 -1.49 -15.23
CA ASP A 166 -5.78 -1.11 -15.79
C ASP A 166 -4.71 -0.81 -14.73
N TYR A 167 -5.12 -0.54 -13.49
CA TYR A 167 -4.19 -0.29 -12.39
C TYR A 167 -3.33 -1.52 -12.07
N GLY A 168 -3.83 -2.69 -12.35
CA GLY A 168 -3.14 -3.94 -12.07
C GLY A 168 -2.01 -4.31 -13.03
N LYS A 169 -1.76 -3.53 -14.10
CA LYS A 169 -0.77 -3.90 -15.13
C LYS A 169 0.61 -3.30 -14.91
N ASN A 170 0.67 -2.05 -14.46
CA ASN A 170 1.93 -1.39 -14.12
C ASN A 170 1.71 -0.22 -13.15
N PHE A 171 2.79 0.31 -12.58
CA PHE A 171 2.77 1.43 -11.64
C PHE A 171 2.58 2.80 -12.32
N ARG A 172 2.45 2.83 -13.62
CA ARG A 172 2.41 4.05 -14.43
C ARG A 172 1.32 5.02 -14.01
N VAL A 173 0.14 4.52 -13.67
CA VAL A 173 -0.98 5.36 -13.25
C VAL A 173 -0.68 6.09 -11.94
N ILE A 174 -0.01 5.44 -10.97
CA ILE A 174 0.44 6.11 -9.73
C ILE A 174 1.54 7.12 -10.03
N GLU A 175 2.50 6.77 -10.88
CA GLU A 175 3.54 7.68 -11.33
C GLU A 175 2.95 8.96 -11.94
N GLU A 176 1.95 8.83 -12.81
CA GLU A 176 1.26 9.95 -13.45
C GLU A 176 0.48 10.82 -12.45
N SER A 177 -0.08 10.20 -11.41
CA SER A 177 -0.87 10.89 -10.38
C SER A 177 -0.06 11.32 -9.16
N PHE A 178 1.24 11.09 -9.15
CA PHE A 178 2.11 11.30 -7.99
C PHE A 178 1.97 12.70 -7.40
N ASN A 179 1.97 13.73 -8.23
CA ASN A 179 1.83 15.11 -7.77
C ASN A 179 0.49 15.37 -7.07
N THR A 180 -0.60 14.78 -7.56
CA THR A 180 -1.93 14.88 -6.91
C THR A 180 -1.92 14.22 -5.54
N VAL A 181 -1.28 13.04 -5.44
CA VAL A 181 -1.15 12.30 -4.18
C VAL A 181 -0.31 13.10 -3.16
N ILE A 182 0.85 13.59 -3.57
CA ILE A 182 1.73 14.37 -2.69
C ILE A 182 1.07 15.69 -2.27
N THR A 183 0.42 16.41 -3.19
CA THR A 183 -0.32 17.63 -2.86
C THR A 183 -1.38 17.36 -1.79
N ARG A 184 -2.10 16.24 -1.90
CA ARG A 184 -3.10 15.86 -0.93
C ARG A 184 -2.49 15.55 0.44
N LEU A 185 -1.46 14.71 0.48
CA LEU A 185 -0.81 14.30 1.73
C LEU A 185 -0.05 15.45 2.40
N SER A 186 0.53 16.36 1.62
CA SER A 186 1.24 17.53 2.15
C SER A 186 0.34 18.67 2.62
N ALA A 187 -0.98 18.58 2.46
CA ALA A 187 -1.92 19.58 2.97
C ALA A 187 -1.96 19.65 4.50
N GLY A 188 -1.48 18.62 5.19
CA GLY A 188 -1.34 18.60 6.65
C GLY A 188 -0.18 19.44 7.15
N LYS A 189 -0.39 20.15 8.28
CA LYS A 189 0.63 21.06 8.87
C LYS A 189 1.81 20.32 9.52
N LYS A 190 1.73 19.02 9.74
CA LYS A 190 2.72 18.21 10.48
C LYS A 190 3.51 17.25 9.59
N GLY A 191 3.43 17.44 8.27
CA GLY A 191 3.99 16.51 7.30
C GLY A 191 3.10 15.29 7.08
N PHE A 192 3.63 14.29 6.39
CA PHE A 192 2.88 13.08 6.07
C PHE A 192 3.80 11.84 6.08
N PHE A 193 3.17 10.70 6.15
CA PHE A 193 3.77 9.39 5.91
C PHE A 193 3.04 8.73 4.74
N THR A 194 3.77 8.07 3.86
CA THR A 194 3.15 7.20 2.85
C THR A 194 3.90 5.89 2.71
N MET A 195 3.16 4.80 2.65
CA MET A 195 3.64 3.50 2.19
C MET A 195 3.29 3.35 0.72
N ILE A 196 4.23 2.94 -0.11
CA ILE A 196 4.02 2.70 -1.53
C ILE A 196 4.60 1.33 -1.89
N GLU A 197 3.76 0.47 -2.47
CA GLU A 197 4.11 -0.89 -2.86
C GLU A 197 3.97 -1.11 -4.37
N GLY A 198 5.00 -1.69 -4.98
CA GLY A 198 5.00 -2.25 -6.33
C GLY A 198 4.78 -3.76 -6.32
N ALA A 199 3.57 -4.22 -5.98
CA ALA A 199 3.25 -5.64 -5.76
C ALA A 199 3.41 -6.52 -7.02
N LYS A 200 3.31 -5.93 -8.22
CA LYS A 200 3.39 -6.70 -9.48
C LYS A 200 4.80 -7.20 -9.79
N VAL A 201 5.83 -6.63 -9.19
CA VAL A 201 7.20 -7.15 -9.27
C VAL A 201 7.26 -8.57 -8.70
N ASP A 202 6.66 -8.81 -7.54
CA ASP A 202 6.56 -10.12 -6.90
C ASP A 202 5.70 -11.08 -7.72
N LYS A 203 4.54 -10.61 -8.20
CA LYS A 203 3.63 -11.42 -9.03
C LYS A 203 4.28 -11.86 -10.35
N GLY A 204 5.07 -10.98 -11.00
CA GLY A 204 5.88 -11.34 -12.16
C GLY A 204 6.94 -12.38 -11.81
N GLY A 205 7.56 -12.28 -10.63
CA GLY A 205 8.50 -13.27 -10.10
C GLY A 205 7.85 -14.65 -9.92
N HIS A 206 6.69 -14.71 -9.29
CA HIS A 206 5.92 -15.94 -9.15
C HIS A 206 5.50 -16.58 -10.48
N ALA A 207 5.18 -15.77 -11.47
CA ALA A 207 4.83 -16.21 -12.82
C ALA A 207 6.05 -16.60 -13.67
N ASN A 208 7.29 -16.40 -13.19
CA ASN A 208 8.53 -16.47 -13.97
C ASN A 208 8.48 -15.59 -15.23
N ASP A 209 7.78 -14.46 -15.18
CA ASP A 209 7.66 -13.48 -16.23
C ASP A 209 8.65 -12.34 -16.04
N LEU A 210 9.83 -12.49 -16.64
CA LEU A 210 10.90 -11.49 -16.57
C LEU A 210 10.48 -10.14 -17.15
N TYR A 211 9.65 -10.13 -18.18
CA TYR A 211 9.18 -8.89 -18.80
C TYR A 211 8.36 -8.06 -17.79
N THR A 212 7.37 -8.69 -17.15
CA THR A 212 6.57 -8.04 -16.09
C THR A 212 7.44 -7.57 -14.93
N VAL A 213 8.40 -8.39 -14.46
CA VAL A 213 9.32 -8.01 -13.38
C VAL A 213 10.11 -6.74 -13.75
N VAL A 214 10.64 -6.68 -14.97
CA VAL A 214 11.46 -5.54 -15.41
C VAL A 214 10.61 -4.28 -15.59
N ASP A 215 9.47 -4.39 -16.27
CA ASP A 215 8.58 -3.27 -16.57
C ASP A 215 8.02 -2.63 -15.28
N GLU A 216 7.49 -3.44 -14.38
CA GLU A 216 6.96 -3.00 -13.09
C GLU A 216 8.05 -2.40 -12.20
N TYR A 217 9.25 -3.02 -12.18
CA TYR A 217 10.36 -2.49 -11.40
C TYR A 217 10.82 -1.12 -11.92
N LEU A 218 10.94 -0.95 -13.24
CA LEU A 218 11.33 0.33 -13.83
C LEU A 218 10.26 1.42 -13.63
N SER A 219 8.98 1.03 -13.67
CA SER A 219 7.89 1.94 -13.36
C SER A 219 7.95 2.41 -11.89
N PHE A 220 8.18 1.49 -10.97
CA PHE A 220 8.38 1.82 -9.55
C PHE A 220 9.65 2.68 -9.32
N ASP A 221 10.75 2.37 -10.00
CA ASP A 221 12.00 3.13 -9.89
C ASP A 221 11.87 4.59 -10.37
N ARG A 222 11.05 4.85 -11.42
CA ARG A 222 10.73 6.22 -11.83
C ARG A 222 9.96 6.97 -10.74
N LEU A 223 9.04 6.29 -10.04
CA LEU A 223 8.33 6.87 -8.90
C LEU A 223 9.29 7.21 -7.75
N VAL A 224 10.25 6.31 -7.45
CA VAL A 224 11.32 6.60 -6.48
C VAL A 224 12.10 7.86 -6.89
N GLY A 225 12.44 8.00 -8.17
CA GLY A 225 13.08 9.22 -8.70
C GLY A 225 12.30 10.49 -8.37
N LYS A 226 10.99 10.49 -8.65
CA LYS A 226 10.10 11.64 -8.31
C LYS A 226 9.99 11.91 -6.81
N ALA A 227 10.11 10.89 -5.99
CA ALA A 227 10.06 11.04 -4.53
C ALA A 227 11.38 11.58 -3.94
N LEU A 228 12.48 11.49 -4.67
CA LEU A 228 13.79 12.02 -4.27
C LEU A 228 14.00 13.49 -4.65
N GLU A 229 13.19 14.05 -5.56
CA GLU A 229 13.15 15.46 -5.96
C GLU A 229 12.42 16.32 -4.90
#